data_b7b8f255ffd1878d9f3e18ccc8e6c01b
#
_entry.id   b7b8f255ffd1878d9f3e18ccc8e6c01b
#
_cell.length_a   1.000
_cell.length_b   1.000
_cell.length_c   1.000
_cell.angle_alpha   90.00
_cell.angle_beta   90.00
_cell.angle_gamma   90.00
#
_symmetry.space_group_name_H-M   'P 1'
#
loop_
_entity.id
_entity.type
_entity.pdbx_description
1 polymer ?
#
loop_
_entity_poly.entity_id
_entity_poly.type
_entity_poly.pdbx_seq_one_letter_code
_entity_poly.pdbx_strand_id
1 'polypeptide(L)'
;MKAVVMTAAGKPDVLQLQDLPMPAIQGRELLVRLKAAGVHPVDTKLRARGTYCPERMPAVLGCDGAGIVEAATPQAQNFKSGDAVYFCNGGIGGHPGTYAEFAVIDERFAAAKPASLSFAEAAAAPLVLITAWEALHERGRLQAGQRVLIHAGAGGVGHVAIQLARLHGAQVCTTVSGIEKTRLVRDLGADCIVDYRAADFVAAVNDWSGGGADLAFDTVGGAIFQRTMHCIRHYGDLVTLLQPGNDTDWKEARLRNLRVSFELMLTPMLYGLDAAQRHQADILRRGGALFDAGKLRIH
;
A
#
# COMPACT_ATOMS: atom_id res chain seq x y z
N MET A 1 2.48 -0.59 28.48
CA MET A 1 3.13 -1.11 27.26
C MET A 1 4.09 -0.06 26.71
N LYS A 2 5.17 -0.49 26.05
CA LYS A 2 6.06 0.44 25.34
C LYS A 2 5.49 0.82 23.99
N ALA A 3 5.64 2.10 23.62
CA ALA A 3 5.24 2.62 22.32
C ALA A 3 6.22 3.70 21.85
N VAL A 4 6.38 3.84 20.54
CA VAL A 4 7.08 4.95 19.92
C VAL A 4 6.04 6.04 19.62
N VAL A 5 6.10 7.11 20.39
CA VAL A 5 5.13 8.20 20.37
C VAL A 5 5.69 9.39 19.60
N MET A 6 4.96 9.85 18.63
CA MET A 6 5.21 11.09 17.92
C MET A 6 4.67 12.25 18.77
N THR A 7 5.57 13.10 19.27
CA THR A 7 5.23 14.20 20.18
C THR A 7 4.91 15.52 19.48
N ALA A 8 5.42 15.69 18.25
CA ALA A 8 5.19 16.83 17.38
C ALA A 8 5.48 16.46 15.93
N ALA A 9 5.09 17.28 14.96
CA ALA A 9 5.60 17.20 13.61
C ALA A 9 7.07 17.66 13.56
N GLY A 10 7.94 16.93 12.82
CA GLY A 10 9.33 17.31 12.74
C GLY A 10 10.28 16.25 12.22
N LYS A 11 11.52 16.32 12.65
CA LYS A 11 12.61 15.39 12.34
C LYS A 11 12.44 14.08 13.13
N PRO A 12 13.24 13.02 12.89
CA PRO A 12 13.08 11.73 13.57
C PRO A 12 13.12 11.76 15.10
N ASP A 13 13.74 12.75 15.70
CA ASP A 13 13.84 12.94 17.15
C ASP A 13 12.50 13.23 17.87
N VAL A 14 11.46 13.59 17.12
CA VAL A 14 10.09 13.72 17.67
C VAL A 14 9.45 12.37 17.99
N LEU A 15 10.06 11.26 17.54
CA LEU A 15 9.63 9.89 17.85
C LEU A 15 10.33 9.44 19.14
N GLN A 16 9.58 9.31 20.21
CA GLN A 16 10.11 9.01 21.55
C GLN A 16 9.51 7.72 22.09
N LEU A 17 10.36 6.86 22.63
CA LEU A 17 9.93 5.65 23.33
C LEU A 17 9.32 6.05 24.68
N GLN A 18 8.08 5.67 24.91
CA GLN A 18 7.33 5.98 26.11
C GLN A 18 6.59 4.75 26.65
N ASP A 19 6.31 4.75 27.94
CA ASP A 19 5.44 3.77 28.58
C ASP A 19 3.99 4.33 28.59
N LEU A 20 3.09 3.62 27.93
CA LEU A 20 1.67 3.96 27.87
C LEU A 20 0.84 2.92 28.63
N PRO A 21 -0.36 3.28 29.12
CA PRO A 21 -1.31 2.29 29.64
C PRO A 21 -1.61 1.19 28.62
N MET A 22 -1.95 0.00 29.11
CA MET A 22 -2.51 -1.04 28.24
C MET A 22 -3.85 -0.56 27.69
N PRO A 23 -4.08 -0.65 26.36
CA PRO A 23 -5.36 -0.26 25.80
C PRO A 23 -6.46 -1.23 26.21
N ALA A 24 -7.64 -0.70 26.54
CA ALA A 24 -8.85 -1.49 26.77
C ALA A 24 -9.53 -1.80 25.42
N ILE A 25 -10.18 -2.96 25.36
CA ILE A 25 -10.94 -3.41 24.19
C ILE A 25 -12.44 -3.36 24.48
N GLN A 26 -13.25 -3.03 23.47
CA GLN A 26 -14.70 -2.95 23.55
C GLN A 26 -15.36 -3.41 22.24
N GLY A 27 -16.67 -3.61 22.25
CA GLY A 27 -17.42 -3.99 21.04
C GLY A 27 -16.90 -5.28 20.41
N ARG A 28 -16.38 -5.22 19.19
CA ARG A 28 -15.81 -6.35 18.44
C ARG A 28 -14.28 -6.29 18.35
N GLU A 29 -13.64 -5.67 19.31
CA GLU A 29 -12.20 -5.42 19.27
C GLU A 29 -11.37 -6.59 19.79
N LEU A 30 -10.20 -6.68 19.21
CA LEU A 30 -9.10 -7.56 19.56
C LEU A 30 -7.96 -6.73 20.16
N LEU A 31 -7.34 -7.21 21.22
CA LEU A 31 -6.04 -6.78 21.68
C LEU A 31 -4.99 -7.66 21.02
N VAL A 32 -4.14 -7.10 20.19
CA VAL A 32 -3.10 -7.83 19.47
C VAL A 32 -1.73 -7.49 20.05
N ARG A 33 -1.03 -8.52 20.54
CA ARG A 33 0.39 -8.41 20.87
C ARG A 33 1.20 -8.43 19.58
N LEU A 34 1.75 -7.28 19.21
CA LEU A 34 2.49 -7.10 17.96
C LEU A 34 3.81 -7.89 17.99
N LYS A 35 4.13 -8.52 16.89
CA LYS A 35 5.39 -9.20 16.61
C LYS A 35 6.23 -8.40 15.61
N ALA A 36 5.56 -7.65 14.73
CA ALA A 36 6.19 -6.75 13.78
C ALA A 36 5.21 -5.64 13.39
N ALA A 37 5.76 -4.50 12.98
CA ALA A 37 5.05 -3.36 12.40
C ALA A 37 5.70 -2.97 11.08
N GLY A 38 4.88 -2.66 10.07
CA GLY A 38 5.36 -2.13 8.79
C GLY A 38 5.73 -0.66 8.89
N VAL A 39 6.74 -0.24 8.13
CA VAL A 39 7.16 1.16 8.00
C VAL A 39 7.01 1.60 6.56
N HIS A 40 6.24 2.63 6.33
CA HIS A 40 5.89 3.10 4.99
C HIS A 40 6.24 4.57 4.76
N PRO A 41 6.35 5.02 3.49
CA PRO A 41 6.58 6.43 3.19
C PRO A 41 5.53 7.37 3.79
N VAL A 42 4.29 6.92 4.00
CA VAL A 42 3.24 7.72 4.65
C VAL A 42 3.61 8.06 6.10
N ASP A 43 4.19 7.14 6.85
CA ASP A 43 4.61 7.37 8.24
C ASP A 43 5.66 8.47 8.33
N THR A 44 6.61 8.47 7.38
CA THR A 44 7.63 9.52 7.33
C THR A 44 7.05 10.89 6.97
N LYS A 45 6.02 10.91 6.12
CA LYS A 45 5.30 12.15 5.75
C LYS A 45 4.48 12.67 6.92
N LEU A 46 3.75 11.80 7.62
CA LEU A 46 2.98 12.15 8.82
C LEU A 46 3.90 12.66 9.93
N ARG A 47 5.00 11.97 10.19
CA ARG A 47 6.01 12.43 11.15
C ARG A 47 6.54 13.82 10.79
N ALA A 48 6.84 14.08 9.52
CA ALA A 48 7.46 15.33 9.09
C ALA A 48 6.48 16.52 9.03
N ARG A 49 5.23 16.28 8.66
CA ARG A 49 4.24 17.31 8.32
C ARG A 49 3.08 17.42 9.31
N GLY A 50 2.91 16.45 10.19
CA GLY A 50 1.76 16.28 11.07
C GLY A 50 0.82 15.18 10.61
N THR A 51 0.02 14.68 11.55
CA THR A 51 -1.01 13.66 11.30
C THR A 51 -2.26 14.28 10.68
N TYR A 52 -3.18 13.43 10.23
CA TYR A 52 -4.49 13.89 9.76
C TYR A 52 -5.42 14.40 10.88
N CYS A 53 -5.08 14.15 12.15
CA CYS A 53 -5.81 14.59 13.33
C CYS A 53 -4.83 15.32 14.28
N PRO A 54 -4.36 16.52 13.92
CA PRO A 54 -3.34 17.23 14.71
C PRO A 54 -3.80 17.57 16.13
N GLU A 55 -5.12 17.68 16.36
CA GLU A 55 -5.73 17.92 17.67
C GLU A 55 -5.63 16.71 18.61
N ARG A 56 -5.27 15.53 18.09
CA ARG A 56 -5.10 14.29 18.87
C ARG A 56 -3.63 13.92 19.11
N MET A 57 -2.74 14.89 19.00
CA MET A 57 -1.35 14.70 19.38
C MET A 57 -1.21 14.67 20.92
N PRO A 58 -0.27 13.86 21.48
CA PRO A 58 0.71 12.99 20.81
C PRO A 58 0.07 11.72 20.22
N ALA A 59 0.73 11.12 19.21
CA ALA A 59 0.17 10.00 18.45
C ALA A 59 1.15 8.84 18.31
N VAL A 60 0.63 7.61 18.25
CA VAL A 60 1.38 6.42 17.85
C VAL A 60 1.14 6.18 16.36
N LEU A 61 2.21 6.21 15.55
CA LEU A 61 2.15 5.98 14.11
C LEU A 61 2.21 4.48 13.76
N GLY A 62 2.22 4.17 12.45
CA GLY A 62 2.29 2.83 11.89
C GLY A 62 0.90 2.27 11.58
N CYS A 63 0.62 2.01 10.28
CA CYS A 63 -0.67 1.48 9.86
C CYS A 63 -0.69 -0.05 9.86
N ASP A 64 0.44 -0.68 9.52
CA ASP A 64 0.53 -2.12 9.34
C ASP A 64 1.06 -2.83 10.57
N GLY A 65 0.40 -3.91 10.94
CA GLY A 65 0.81 -4.76 12.04
C GLY A 65 0.56 -6.24 11.78
N ALA A 66 1.40 -7.08 12.39
CA ALA A 66 1.19 -8.51 12.49
C ALA A 66 1.54 -8.99 13.90
N GLY A 67 0.70 -9.85 14.45
CA GLY A 67 0.86 -10.29 15.84
C GLY A 67 -0.07 -11.41 16.22
N ILE A 68 -0.11 -11.67 17.53
CA ILE A 68 -0.96 -12.69 18.13
C ILE A 68 -2.07 -11.99 18.90
N VAL A 69 -3.30 -12.45 18.73
CA VAL A 69 -4.44 -12.01 19.55
C VAL A 69 -4.17 -12.39 21.00
N GLU A 70 -4.00 -11.41 21.85
CA GLU A 70 -3.83 -11.57 23.30
C GLU A 70 -5.18 -11.76 23.99
N ALA A 71 -6.15 -10.93 23.61
CA ALA A 71 -7.51 -11.00 24.10
C ALA A 71 -8.51 -10.57 23.02
N ALA A 72 -9.70 -11.12 23.09
CA ALA A 72 -10.85 -10.75 22.28
C ALA A 72 -12.04 -10.49 23.17
N THR A 73 -12.90 -9.55 22.80
CA THR A 73 -14.16 -9.31 23.52
C THR A 73 -15.16 -10.45 23.25
N PRO A 74 -16.18 -10.64 24.08
CA PRO A 74 -17.22 -11.64 23.84
C PRO A 74 -18.01 -11.44 22.53
N GLN A 75 -18.01 -10.22 21.98
CA GLN A 75 -18.68 -9.88 20.72
C GLN A 75 -17.82 -10.18 19.48
N ALA A 76 -16.51 -10.34 19.65
CA ALA A 76 -15.61 -10.79 18.58
C ALA A 76 -15.80 -12.31 18.38
N GLN A 77 -16.07 -12.70 17.14
CA GLN A 77 -16.42 -14.10 16.80
C GLN A 77 -15.46 -14.72 15.77
N ASN A 78 -14.68 -13.88 15.07
CA ASN A 78 -13.81 -14.34 13.99
C ASN A 78 -12.43 -14.80 14.49
N PHE A 79 -12.00 -14.27 15.64
CA PHE A 79 -10.67 -14.55 16.20
C PHE A 79 -10.76 -14.74 17.72
N LYS A 80 -9.83 -15.54 18.24
CA LYS A 80 -9.66 -15.83 19.68
C LYS A 80 -8.22 -15.64 20.10
N SER A 81 -7.98 -15.59 21.41
CA SER A 81 -6.62 -15.57 21.96
C SER A 81 -5.78 -16.72 21.39
N GLY A 82 -4.56 -16.39 20.98
CA GLY A 82 -3.61 -17.28 20.33
C GLY A 82 -3.63 -17.23 18.79
N ASP A 83 -4.66 -16.69 18.17
CA ASP A 83 -4.71 -16.59 16.70
C ASP A 83 -3.69 -15.56 16.18
N ALA A 84 -3.04 -15.90 15.07
CA ALA A 84 -2.13 -15.00 14.37
C ALA A 84 -2.89 -14.15 13.35
N VAL A 85 -2.75 -12.83 13.43
CA VAL A 85 -3.44 -11.86 12.57
C VAL A 85 -2.48 -10.87 11.94
N TYR A 86 -2.90 -10.27 10.82
CA TYR A 86 -2.25 -9.12 10.20
C TYR A 86 -3.30 -8.13 9.70
N PHE A 87 -2.96 -6.86 9.63
CA PHE A 87 -3.93 -5.80 9.35
C PHE A 87 -3.26 -4.49 8.96
N CYS A 88 -4.05 -3.60 8.35
CA CYS A 88 -3.73 -2.19 8.17
C CYS A 88 -4.80 -1.35 8.86
N ASN A 89 -4.47 -0.73 10.00
CA ASN A 89 -5.43 0.10 10.74
C ASN A 89 -4.74 1.05 11.72
N GLY A 90 -5.31 2.26 11.88
CA GLY A 90 -4.78 3.27 12.79
C GLY A 90 -3.50 3.96 12.29
N GLY A 91 -2.77 4.61 13.19
CA GLY A 91 -1.44 5.19 12.92
C GLY A 91 -1.42 6.49 12.12
N ILE A 92 -2.57 7.07 11.81
CA ILE A 92 -2.69 8.31 11.01
C ILE A 92 -3.09 9.54 11.83
N GLY A 93 -3.10 9.39 13.17
CA GLY A 93 -3.42 10.44 14.14
C GLY A 93 -4.79 10.30 14.82
N GLY A 94 -5.71 9.51 14.29
CA GLY A 94 -6.99 9.19 14.91
C GLY A 94 -6.85 8.06 15.92
N HIS A 95 -6.95 6.83 15.45
CA HIS A 95 -6.70 5.63 16.23
C HIS A 95 -5.20 5.38 16.40
N PRO A 96 -4.71 4.94 17.58
CA PRO A 96 -3.30 4.57 17.74
C PRO A 96 -2.86 3.52 16.73
N GLY A 97 -1.63 3.63 16.27
CA GLY A 97 -1.04 2.72 15.30
C GLY A 97 -0.22 1.59 15.93
N THR A 98 0.63 1.00 15.11
CA THR A 98 1.34 -0.25 15.39
C THR A 98 2.76 -0.06 15.90
N TYR A 99 3.26 1.17 16.07
CA TYR A 99 4.59 1.38 16.68
C TYR A 99 4.53 1.24 18.21
N ALA A 100 4.02 0.10 18.67
CA ALA A 100 3.81 -0.23 20.07
C ALA A 100 3.92 -1.75 20.30
N GLU A 101 3.94 -2.20 21.55
CA GLU A 101 3.89 -3.63 21.88
C GLU A 101 2.51 -4.24 21.65
N PHE A 102 1.44 -3.43 21.72
CA PHE A 102 0.06 -3.87 21.52
C PHE A 102 -0.71 -2.86 20.66
N ALA A 103 -1.62 -3.38 19.87
CA ALA A 103 -2.60 -2.59 19.13
C ALA A 103 -4.01 -3.13 19.38
N VAL A 104 -4.99 -2.25 19.26
CA VAL A 104 -6.42 -2.60 19.26
C VAL A 104 -6.94 -2.53 17.84
N ILE A 105 -7.72 -3.51 17.43
CA ILE A 105 -8.36 -3.54 16.10
C ILE A 105 -9.74 -4.18 16.17
N ASP A 106 -10.72 -3.62 15.48
CA ASP A 106 -11.98 -4.33 15.23
C ASP A 106 -11.68 -5.58 14.39
N GLU A 107 -12.16 -6.74 14.85
CA GLU A 107 -11.92 -8.03 14.18
C GLU A 107 -12.30 -8.05 12.69
N ARG A 108 -13.25 -7.20 12.30
CA ARG A 108 -13.75 -7.12 10.93
C ARG A 108 -12.75 -6.50 9.95
N PHE A 109 -11.75 -5.77 10.48
CA PHE A 109 -10.70 -5.11 9.72
C PHE A 109 -9.37 -5.89 9.74
N ALA A 110 -9.34 -7.03 10.44
CA ALA A 110 -8.20 -7.94 10.49
C ALA A 110 -8.39 -9.13 9.54
N ALA A 111 -7.27 -9.76 9.20
CA ALA A 111 -7.24 -11.04 8.51
C ALA A 111 -6.31 -12.02 9.23
N ALA A 112 -6.55 -13.32 9.06
CA ALA A 112 -5.62 -14.35 9.54
C ALA A 112 -4.27 -14.18 8.84
N LYS A 113 -3.17 -14.19 9.61
CA LYS A 113 -1.83 -14.11 9.05
C LYS A 113 -1.58 -15.32 8.14
N PRO A 114 -1.10 -15.11 6.89
CA PRO A 114 -0.73 -16.23 6.03
C PRO A 114 0.27 -17.15 6.71
N ALA A 115 0.07 -18.45 6.63
CA ALA A 115 0.95 -19.44 7.25
C ALA A 115 2.36 -19.40 6.67
N SER A 116 2.47 -19.10 5.37
CA SER A 116 3.72 -19.00 4.62
C SER A 116 4.59 -17.81 4.97
N LEU A 117 4.02 -16.74 5.55
CA LEU A 117 4.77 -15.53 5.89
C LEU A 117 5.28 -15.55 7.34
N SER A 118 6.48 -15.08 7.56
CA SER A 118 6.94 -14.65 8.89
C SER A 118 6.11 -13.44 9.37
N PHE A 119 6.18 -13.10 10.66
CA PHE A 119 5.51 -11.89 11.16
C PHE A 119 6.05 -10.61 10.54
N ALA A 120 7.35 -10.55 10.22
CA ALA A 120 7.97 -9.40 9.56
C ALA A 120 7.39 -9.21 8.14
N GLU A 121 7.34 -10.27 7.34
CA GLU A 121 6.75 -10.23 6.00
C GLU A 121 5.24 -9.92 6.07
N ALA A 122 4.52 -10.53 7.01
CA ALA A 122 3.10 -10.26 7.20
C ALA A 122 2.82 -8.81 7.61
N ALA A 123 3.69 -8.19 8.40
CA ALA A 123 3.56 -6.77 8.76
C ALA A 123 3.97 -5.82 7.63
N ALA A 124 4.76 -6.26 6.66
CA ALA A 124 5.14 -5.46 5.50
C ALA A 124 4.10 -5.49 4.36
N ALA A 125 3.11 -6.40 4.44
CA ALA A 125 2.20 -6.69 3.33
C ALA A 125 0.95 -5.81 3.26
N PRO A 126 0.22 -5.48 4.33
CA PRO A 126 -1.15 -4.98 4.24
C PRO A 126 -1.31 -3.72 3.40
N LEU A 127 -0.62 -2.63 3.74
CA LEU A 127 -0.75 -1.35 3.04
C LEU A 127 -0.38 -1.48 1.55
N VAL A 128 0.72 -2.16 1.24
CA VAL A 128 1.19 -2.28 -0.14
C VAL A 128 0.29 -3.19 -0.98
N LEU A 129 -0.27 -4.23 -0.38
CA LEU A 129 -1.21 -5.13 -1.02
C LEU A 129 -2.54 -4.44 -1.32
N ILE A 130 -3.14 -3.77 -0.32
CA ILE A 130 -4.38 -3.01 -0.50
C ILE A 130 -4.20 -1.95 -1.57
N THR A 131 -3.15 -1.14 -1.47
CA THR A 131 -2.85 -0.09 -2.45
C THR A 131 -2.72 -0.63 -3.87
N ALA A 132 -1.94 -1.69 -4.07
CA ALA A 132 -1.74 -2.29 -5.39
C ALA A 132 -3.04 -2.91 -5.93
N TRP A 133 -3.81 -3.56 -5.07
CA TRP A 133 -5.08 -4.18 -5.44
C TRP A 133 -6.11 -3.14 -5.88
N GLU A 134 -6.40 -2.15 -5.02
CA GLU A 134 -7.36 -1.08 -5.33
C GLU A 134 -6.93 -0.29 -6.57
N ALA A 135 -5.63 0.06 -6.68
CA ALA A 135 -5.12 0.78 -7.85
C ALA A 135 -5.32 0.02 -9.16
N LEU A 136 -5.00 -1.27 -9.19
CA LEU A 136 -5.07 -2.05 -10.43
C LEU A 136 -6.48 -2.48 -10.77
N HIS A 137 -7.22 -3.05 -9.81
CA HIS A 137 -8.49 -3.72 -10.09
C HIS A 137 -9.70 -2.80 -9.98
N GLU A 138 -9.67 -1.84 -9.06
CA GLU A 138 -10.84 -0.98 -8.82
C GLU A 138 -10.73 0.37 -9.53
N ARG A 139 -9.59 1.05 -9.40
CA ARG A 139 -9.34 2.33 -10.08
C ARG A 139 -8.97 2.12 -11.54
N GLY A 140 -7.98 1.28 -11.79
CA GLY A 140 -7.45 0.99 -13.11
C GLY A 140 -8.30 0.02 -13.93
N ARG A 141 -9.19 -0.75 -13.30
CA ARG A 141 -10.08 -1.73 -13.95
C ARG A 141 -9.34 -2.65 -14.90
N LEU A 142 -8.15 -3.07 -14.47
CA LEU A 142 -7.25 -3.92 -15.24
C LEU A 142 -7.97 -5.13 -15.82
N GLN A 143 -7.73 -5.40 -17.10
CA GLN A 143 -8.26 -6.57 -17.81
C GLN A 143 -7.12 -7.46 -18.29
N ALA A 144 -7.40 -8.78 -18.39
CA ALA A 144 -6.45 -9.72 -18.95
C ALA A 144 -6.05 -9.32 -20.39
N GLY A 145 -4.78 -9.50 -20.73
CA GLY A 145 -4.20 -9.12 -22.02
C GLY A 145 -3.79 -7.66 -22.16
N GLN A 146 -4.18 -6.77 -21.23
CA GLN A 146 -3.77 -5.38 -21.24
C GLN A 146 -2.28 -5.20 -20.94
N ARG A 147 -1.71 -4.13 -21.45
CA ARG A 147 -0.33 -3.67 -21.18
C ARG A 147 -0.35 -2.60 -20.09
N VAL A 148 0.38 -2.87 -19.01
CA VAL A 148 0.41 -2.02 -17.82
C VAL A 148 1.81 -1.47 -17.60
N LEU A 149 1.93 -0.16 -17.44
CA LEU A 149 3.12 0.48 -16.91
C LEU A 149 3.01 0.62 -15.38
N ILE A 150 3.97 0.10 -14.63
CA ILE A 150 4.06 0.26 -13.18
C ILE A 150 5.36 0.97 -12.85
N HIS A 151 5.29 2.20 -12.34
CA HIS A 151 6.48 2.94 -11.92
C HIS A 151 7.06 2.41 -10.61
N ALA A 152 8.39 2.54 -10.46
CA ALA A 152 9.15 2.09 -9.28
C ALA A 152 8.86 0.63 -8.90
N GLY A 153 8.95 -0.29 -9.85
CA GLY A 153 8.57 -1.69 -9.69
C GLY A 153 9.27 -2.46 -8.57
N ALA A 154 10.47 -2.04 -8.16
CA ALA A 154 11.18 -2.63 -7.02
C ALA A 154 10.85 -1.97 -5.68
N GLY A 155 9.90 -1.04 -5.64
CA GLY A 155 9.40 -0.41 -4.41
C GLY A 155 8.33 -1.25 -3.71
N GLY A 156 7.93 -0.83 -2.50
CA GLY A 156 6.95 -1.56 -1.68
C GLY A 156 5.63 -1.86 -2.41
N VAL A 157 5.00 -0.88 -3.02
CA VAL A 157 3.76 -1.09 -3.80
C VAL A 157 4.06 -1.74 -5.15
N GLY A 158 5.13 -1.30 -5.84
CA GLY A 158 5.46 -1.73 -7.21
C GLY A 158 5.69 -3.23 -7.33
N HIS A 159 6.42 -3.85 -6.37
CA HIS A 159 6.74 -5.27 -6.44
C HIS A 159 5.49 -6.17 -6.27
N VAL A 160 4.51 -5.73 -5.48
CA VAL A 160 3.22 -6.41 -5.34
C VAL A 160 2.37 -6.18 -6.59
N ALA A 161 2.33 -4.95 -7.10
CA ALA A 161 1.55 -4.57 -8.28
C ALA A 161 1.97 -5.37 -9.53
N ILE A 162 3.27 -5.57 -9.76
CA ILE A 162 3.77 -6.41 -10.86
C ILE A 162 3.18 -7.82 -10.78
N GLN A 163 3.26 -8.45 -9.63
CA GLN A 163 2.78 -9.81 -9.43
C GLN A 163 1.26 -9.90 -9.60
N LEU A 164 0.48 -8.97 -9.02
CA LEU A 164 -0.98 -8.94 -9.16
C LEU A 164 -1.39 -8.74 -10.62
N ALA A 165 -0.73 -7.82 -11.35
CA ALA A 165 -1.02 -7.60 -12.76
C ALA A 165 -0.73 -8.86 -13.61
N ARG A 166 0.39 -9.53 -13.34
CA ARG A 166 0.73 -10.80 -14.00
C ARG A 166 -0.27 -11.91 -13.70
N LEU A 167 -0.68 -12.06 -12.44
CA LEU A 167 -1.70 -13.03 -12.03
C LEU A 167 -3.05 -12.76 -12.71
N HIS A 168 -3.34 -11.50 -13.01
CA HIS A 168 -4.55 -11.10 -13.75
C HIS A 168 -4.42 -11.32 -15.26
N GLY A 169 -3.25 -11.71 -15.76
CA GLY A 169 -3.00 -11.98 -17.18
C GLY A 169 -2.58 -10.75 -17.98
N ALA A 170 -2.12 -9.68 -17.34
CA ALA A 170 -1.60 -8.50 -18.01
C ALA A 170 -0.12 -8.69 -18.42
N GLN A 171 0.33 -7.90 -19.40
CA GLN A 171 1.73 -7.68 -19.73
C GLN A 171 2.23 -6.46 -18.95
N VAL A 172 3.39 -6.57 -18.31
CA VAL A 172 3.87 -5.54 -17.38
C VAL A 172 5.18 -4.91 -17.85
N CYS A 173 5.17 -3.60 -18.06
CA CYS A 173 6.37 -2.78 -18.12
C CYS A 173 6.60 -2.08 -16.78
N THR A 174 7.86 -1.96 -16.36
CA THR A 174 8.17 -1.27 -15.10
C THR A 174 9.45 -0.44 -15.20
N THR A 175 9.52 0.61 -14.38
CA THR A 175 10.70 1.44 -14.23
C THR A 175 11.47 1.12 -12.96
N VAL A 176 12.78 1.00 -13.07
CA VAL A 176 13.70 0.73 -11.96
C VAL A 176 15.00 1.52 -12.12
N SER A 177 15.92 1.37 -11.17
CA SER A 177 17.31 1.84 -11.29
C SER A 177 18.29 0.78 -10.81
N GLY A 178 19.27 0.44 -11.67
CA GLY A 178 20.36 -0.45 -11.36
C GLY A 178 20.03 -1.94 -11.48
N ILE A 179 21.10 -2.73 -11.54
CA ILE A 179 21.05 -4.14 -11.96
C ILE A 179 20.30 -5.04 -10.97
N GLU A 180 20.44 -4.82 -9.67
CA GLU A 180 19.79 -5.64 -8.63
C GLU A 180 18.26 -5.50 -8.69
N LYS A 181 17.76 -4.24 -8.82
CA LYS A 181 16.33 -3.98 -8.97
C LYS A 181 15.78 -4.53 -10.29
N THR A 182 16.60 -4.47 -11.36
CA THR A 182 16.25 -5.09 -12.64
C THR A 182 16.09 -6.60 -12.53
N ARG A 183 16.97 -7.28 -11.80
CA ARG A 183 16.85 -8.73 -11.55
C ARG A 183 15.57 -9.03 -10.75
N LEU A 184 15.36 -8.31 -9.65
CA LEU A 184 14.18 -8.49 -8.81
C LEU A 184 12.89 -8.39 -9.64
N VAL A 185 12.67 -7.30 -10.38
CA VAL A 185 11.39 -7.12 -11.09
C VAL A 185 11.22 -8.12 -12.26
N ARG A 186 12.33 -8.61 -12.84
CA ARG A 186 12.28 -9.71 -13.82
C ARG A 186 11.77 -10.98 -13.17
N ASP A 187 12.29 -11.33 -11.99
CA ASP A 187 11.89 -12.52 -11.23
C ASP A 187 10.44 -12.43 -10.73
N LEU A 188 9.89 -11.20 -10.60
CA LEU A 188 8.50 -10.94 -10.30
C LEU A 188 7.59 -11.00 -11.52
N GLY A 189 8.14 -11.14 -12.73
CA GLY A 189 7.39 -11.32 -13.95
C GLY A 189 7.19 -10.08 -14.81
N ALA A 190 8.00 -9.01 -14.66
CA ALA A 190 7.95 -7.88 -15.58
C ALA A 190 8.45 -8.29 -17.00
N ASP A 191 7.66 -7.99 -18.03
CA ASP A 191 7.95 -8.31 -19.43
C ASP A 191 8.90 -7.25 -20.04
N CYS A 192 8.74 -5.99 -19.66
CA CYS A 192 9.56 -4.87 -20.09
C CYS A 192 10.12 -4.15 -18.86
N ILE A 193 11.41 -3.88 -18.84
CA ILE A 193 12.08 -3.25 -17.70
C ILE A 193 12.90 -2.07 -18.22
N VAL A 194 12.60 -0.88 -17.72
CA VAL A 194 13.28 0.35 -18.09
C VAL A 194 14.13 0.85 -16.94
N ASP A 195 15.44 0.84 -17.10
CA ASP A 195 16.31 1.61 -16.20
C ASP A 195 16.21 3.09 -16.56
N TYR A 196 15.47 3.85 -15.76
CA TYR A 196 15.18 5.26 -16.02
C TYR A 196 16.42 6.19 -15.95
N ARG A 197 17.57 5.65 -15.50
CA ARG A 197 18.85 6.37 -15.52
C ARG A 197 19.57 6.24 -16.86
N ALA A 198 19.27 5.19 -17.63
CA ALA A 198 19.91 4.86 -18.88
C ALA A 198 19.03 5.13 -20.11
N ALA A 199 17.71 5.13 -19.94
CA ALA A 199 16.76 5.25 -21.06
C ALA A 199 15.57 6.15 -20.73
N ASP A 200 15.01 6.77 -21.75
CA ASP A 200 13.73 7.48 -21.66
C ASP A 200 12.59 6.47 -21.57
N PHE A 201 11.87 6.49 -20.44
CA PHE A 201 10.80 5.55 -20.24
C PHE A 201 9.60 5.78 -21.17
N VAL A 202 9.34 7.02 -21.59
CA VAL A 202 8.22 7.33 -22.49
C VAL A 202 8.44 6.66 -23.85
N ALA A 203 9.63 6.79 -24.42
CA ALA A 203 10.00 6.14 -25.67
C ALA A 203 9.94 4.60 -25.51
N ALA A 204 10.59 4.06 -24.48
CA ALA A 204 10.63 2.62 -24.24
C ALA A 204 9.25 1.98 -24.05
N VAL A 205 8.34 2.65 -23.33
CA VAL A 205 6.97 2.15 -23.13
C VAL A 205 6.17 2.23 -24.43
N ASN A 206 6.27 3.30 -25.20
CA ASN A 206 5.59 3.43 -26.50
C ASN A 206 6.07 2.35 -27.50
N ASP A 207 7.38 2.09 -27.56
CA ASP A 207 7.95 1.04 -28.42
C ASP A 207 7.46 -0.36 -28.01
N TRP A 208 7.54 -0.67 -26.70
CA TRP A 208 7.09 -1.96 -26.17
C TRP A 208 5.59 -2.17 -26.37
N SER A 209 4.79 -1.13 -26.14
CA SER A 209 3.32 -1.23 -26.18
C SER A 209 2.74 -1.00 -27.58
N GLY A 210 3.54 -0.55 -28.56
CA GLY A 210 3.03 -0.20 -29.89
C GLY A 210 2.15 1.02 -29.90
N GLY A 211 2.49 2.04 -29.08
CA GLY A 211 1.81 3.33 -29.08
C GLY A 211 1.14 3.76 -27.77
N GLY A 212 1.46 3.09 -26.69
CA GLY A 212 1.05 3.44 -25.32
C GLY A 212 0.44 2.30 -24.53
N ALA A 213 0.69 2.29 -23.22
CA ALA A 213 0.11 1.35 -22.29
C ALA A 213 -1.41 1.55 -22.14
N ASP A 214 -2.15 0.48 -21.85
CA ASP A 214 -3.59 0.55 -21.56
C ASP A 214 -3.84 1.21 -20.20
N LEU A 215 -3.01 0.89 -19.22
CA LEU A 215 -3.05 1.40 -17.86
C LEU A 215 -1.63 1.81 -17.43
N ALA A 216 -1.50 2.94 -16.77
CA ALA A 216 -0.29 3.29 -16.03
C ALA A 216 -0.62 3.45 -14.54
N PHE A 217 0.23 2.88 -13.70
CA PHE A 217 0.18 3.03 -12.25
C PHE A 217 1.39 3.82 -11.78
N ASP A 218 1.14 5.07 -11.41
CA ASP A 218 2.15 6.01 -10.94
C ASP A 218 2.26 6.00 -9.41
N THR A 219 3.41 5.56 -8.92
CA THR A 219 3.77 5.54 -7.50
C THR A 219 4.82 6.60 -7.16
N VAL A 220 5.18 7.48 -8.10
CA VAL A 220 6.30 8.44 -8.00
C VAL A 220 5.82 9.89 -7.95
N GLY A 221 4.88 10.26 -8.83
CA GLY A 221 4.32 11.62 -8.88
C GLY A 221 5.21 12.67 -9.56
N GLY A 222 4.84 13.95 -9.41
CA GLY A 222 5.59 15.07 -9.92
C GLY A 222 5.81 15.02 -11.44
N ALA A 223 7.03 15.29 -11.89
CA ALA A 223 7.37 15.26 -13.32
C ALA A 223 7.17 13.88 -13.97
N ILE A 224 7.28 12.79 -13.20
CA ILE A 224 7.03 11.42 -13.72
C ILE A 224 5.55 11.25 -14.05
N PHE A 225 4.65 11.66 -13.17
CA PHE A 225 3.20 11.66 -13.41
C PHE A 225 2.86 12.36 -14.74
N GLN A 226 3.37 13.58 -14.94
CA GLN A 226 3.10 14.36 -16.15
C GLN A 226 3.66 13.70 -17.42
N ARG A 227 4.89 13.20 -17.35
CA ARG A 227 5.53 12.51 -18.49
C ARG A 227 4.81 11.19 -18.82
N THR A 228 4.23 10.51 -17.84
CA THR A 228 3.50 9.25 -18.02
C THR A 228 2.30 9.40 -18.96
N MET A 229 1.66 10.55 -19.01
CA MET A 229 0.56 10.83 -19.93
C MET A 229 0.92 10.62 -21.41
N HIS A 230 2.20 10.80 -21.76
CA HIS A 230 2.70 10.64 -23.14
C HIS A 230 2.92 9.18 -23.58
N CYS A 231 2.85 8.24 -22.67
CA CYS A 231 3.02 6.81 -22.97
C CYS A 231 1.82 5.95 -22.58
N ILE A 232 0.65 6.56 -22.43
CA ILE A 232 -0.64 5.89 -22.28
C ILE A 232 -1.39 6.03 -23.62
N ARG A 233 -2.00 4.97 -24.10
CA ARG A 233 -2.80 5.02 -25.33
C ARG A 233 -4.00 5.97 -25.20
N HIS A 234 -4.59 6.37 -26.31
CA HIS A 234 -5.86 7.11 -26.30
C HIS A 234 -6.93 6.30 -25.56
N TYR A 235 -7.73 6.98 -24.73
CA TYR A 235 -8.76 6.38 -23.86
C TYR A 235 -8.21 5.39 -22.83
N GLY A 236 -6.91 5.47 -22.50
CA GLY A 236 -6.28 4.66 -21.45
C GLY A 236 -6.49 5.23 -20.05
N ASP A 237 -5.96 4.52 -19.08
CA ASP A 237 -6.11 4.83 -17.65
C ASP A 237 -4.77 5.24 -17.02
N LEU A 238 -4.82 6.21 -16.13
CA LEU A 238 -3.71 6.62 -15.27
C LEU A 238 -4.19 6.63 -13.81
N VAL A 239 -3.62 5.77 -13.01
CA VAL A 239 -3.85 5.75 -11.56
C VAL A 239 -2.62 6.29 -10.84
N THR A 240 -2.78 7.24 -9.92
CA THR A 240 -1.68 7.79 -9.14
C THR A 240 -1.95 7.73 -7.64
N LEU A 241 -0.90 7.49 -6.85
CA LEU A 241 -0.91 7.54 -5.38
C LEU A 241 -0.66 8.95 -4.83
N LEU A 242 -0.26 9.89 -5.69
CA LEU A 242 0.24 11.19 -5.26
C LEU A 242 -0.62 12.30 -5.85
N GLN A 243 -0.77 13.36 -5.08
CA GLN A 243 -1.42 14.57 -5.57
C GLN A 243 -0.53 15.20 -6.65
N PRO A 244 -1.07 15.44 -7.86
CA PRO A 244 -0.37 16.22 -8.88
C PRO A 244 -0.05 17.63 -8.39
N GLY A 245 1.04 18.22 -8.90
CA GLY A 245 1.38 19.60 -8.60
C GLY A 245 0.37 20.59 -9.16
N ASN A 246 0.33 21.79 -8.58
CA ASN A 246 -0.54 22.88 -9.07
C ASN A 246 -0.20 23.31 -10.51
N ASP A 247 1.01 23.06 -10.95
CA ASP A 247 1.56 23.35 -12.27
C ASP A 247 1.41 22.20 -13.27
N THR A 248 0.67 21.15 -12.92
CA THR A 248 0.44 20.00 -13.80
C THR A 248 -0.27 20.43 -15.09
N ASP A 249 0.39 20.20 -16.25
CA ASP A 249 -0.23 20.40 -17.57
C ASP A 249 -1.10 19.21 -17.96
N TRP A 250 -2.40 19.41 -17.95
CA TRP A 250 -3.42 18.41 -18.29
C TRP A 250 -3.71 18.30 -19.79
N LYS A 251 -3.00 19.08 -20.64
CA LYS A 251 -3.26 19.14 -22.08
C LYS A 251 -3.16 17.76 -22.73
N GLU A 252 -2.09 17.01 -22.42
CA GLU A 252 -1.90 15.67 -22.99
C GLU A 252 -2.96 14.67 -22.52
N ALA A 253 -3.29 14.67 -21.23
CA ALA A 253 -4.37 13.83 -20.71
C ALA A 253 -5.71 14.11 -21.40
N ARG A 254 -6.03 15.38 -21.63
CA ARG A 254 -7.23 15.81 -22.36
C ARG A 254 -7.20 15.39 -23.82
N LEU A 255 -6.08 15.58 -24.52
CA LEU A 255 -5.97 15.21 -25.95
C LEU A 255 -6.10 13.72 -26.18
N ARG A 256 -5.62 12.90 -25.23
CA ARG A 256 -5.75 11.43 -25.27
C ARG A 256 -7.04 10.91 -24.65
N ASN A 257 -7.90 11.77 -24.12
CA ASN A 257 -9.12 11.37 -23.36
C ASN A 257 -8.79 10.34 -22.27
N LEU A 258 -7.72 10.59 -21.47
CA LEU A 258 -7.33 9.68 -20.40
C LEU A 258 -8.34 9.73 -19.24
N ARG A 259 -8.59 8.59 -18.61
CA ARG A 259 -9.17 8.54 -17.28
C ARG A 259 -8.06 8.64 -16.24
N VAL A 260 -8.12 9.67 -15.41
CA VAL A 260 -7.17 9.83 -14.30
C VAL A 260 -7.87 9.55 -12.99
N SER A 261 -7.32 8.63 -12.21
CA SER A 261 -7.86 8.21 -10.93
C SER A 261 -6.82 8.36 -9.82
N PHE A 262 -7.30 8.65 -8.62
CA PHE A 262 -6.47 8.68 -7.42
C PHE A 262 -6.71 7.43 -6.59
N GLU A 263 -5.64 6.88 -6.05
CA GLU A 263 -5.72 5.83 -5.05
C GLU A 263 -5.13 6.33 -3.73
N LEU A 264 -5.97 6.43 -2.71
CA LEU A 264 -5.58 6.71 -1.33
C LEU A 264 -6.25 5.68 -0.42
N MET A 265 -5.60 4.55 -0.21
CA MET A 265 -6.12 3.45 0.59
C MET A 265 -6.41 3.84 2.05
N LEU A 266 -5.95 5.00 2.51
CA LEU A 266 -6.25 5.53 3.85
C LEU A 266 -7.65 6.15 3.95
N THR A 267 -8.33 6.43 2.84
CA THR A 267 -9.65 7.06 2.81
C THR A 267 -10.66 6.39 3.74
N PRO A 268 -10.79 5.05 3.78
CA PRO A 268 -11.73 4.40 4.69
C PRO A 268 -11.45 4.68 6.17
N MET A 269 -10.18 4.72 6.58
CA MET A 269 -9.81 5.05 7.96
C MET A 269 -10.03 6.52 8.28
N LEU A 270 -9.72 7.41 7.33
CA LEU A 270 -9.87 8.87 7.51
C LEU A 270 -11.30 9.29 7.76
N TYR A 271 -12.24 8.63 7.08
CA TYR A 271 -13.67 9.00 7.12
C TYR A 271 -14.55 7.97 7.84
N GLY A 272 -13.97 6.96 8.48
CA GLY A 272 -14.72 5.94 9.22
C GLY A 272 -15.68 5.12 8.33
N LEU A 273 -15.26 4.80 7.11
CA LEU A 273 -16.10 4.08 6.15
C LEU A 273 -16.04 2.56 6.42
N ASP A 274 -16.88 2.07 7.33
CA ASP A 274 -16.88 0.70 7.83
C ASP A 274 -16.93 -0.35 6.68
N ALA A 275 -17.80 -0.18 5.70
CA ALA A 275 -17.90 -1.11 4.58
C ALA A 275 -16.61 -1.18 3.74
N ALA A 276 -15.95 -0.05 3.54
CA ALA A 276 -14.70 0.01 2.78
C ALA A 276 -13.52 -0.57 3.58
N GLN A 277 -13.45 -0.36 4.90
CA GLN A 277 -12.44 -1.01 5.75
C GLN A 277 -12.62 -2.54 5.77
N ARG A 278 -13.86 -3.04 5.81
CA ARG A 278 -14.14 -4.48 5.67
C ARG A 278 -13.72 -5.02 4.30
N HIS A 279 -13.96 -4.25 3.24
CA HIS A 279 -13.50 -4.61 1.91
C HIS A 279 -11.96 -4.71 1.84
N GLN A 280 -11.24 -3.79 2.50
CA GLN A 280 -9.78 -3.87 2.61
C GLN A 280 -9.32 -5.13 3.36
N ALA A 281 -10.04 -5.52 4.42
CA ALA A 281 -9.78 -6.81 5.08
C ALA A 281 -10.08 -8.02 4.18
N ASP A 282 -11.08 -7.93 3.27
CA ASP A 282 -11.30 -8.96 2.24
C ASP A 282 -10.14 -9.04 1.24
N ILE A 283 -9.56 -7.92 0.86
CA ILE A 283 -8.34 -7.88 0.04
C ILE A 283 -7.20 -8.60 0.76
N LEU A 284 -7.01 -8.34 2.05
CA LEU A 284 -6.01 -9.05 2.85
C LEU A 284 -6.25 -10.57 2.86
N ARG A 285 -7.48 -11.02 3.08
CA ARG A 285 -7.84 -12.46 3.04
C ARG A 285 -7.51 -13.09 1.68
N ARG A 286 -7.85 -12.43 0.59
CA ARG A 286 -7.54 -12.90 -0.79
C ARG A 286 -6.04 -12.91 -1.04
N GLY A 287 -5.32 -11.86 -0.66
CA GLY A 287 -3.86 -11.79 -0.74
C GLY A 287 -3.19 -12.87 0.10
N GLY A 288 -3.71 -13.11 1.30
CA GLY A 288 -3.26 -14.19 2.18
C GLY A 288 -3.29 -15.56 1.50
N ALA A 289 -4.38 -15.86 0.81
CA ALA A 289 -4.49 -17.10 0.03
C ALA A 289 -3.47 -17.17 -1.13
N LEU A 290 -3.13 -16.03 -1.75
CA LEU A 290 -2.09 -15.97 -2.79
C LEU A 290 -0.69 -16.19 -2.21
N PHE A 291 -0.40 -15.64 -1.03
CA PHE A 291 0.86 -15.89 -0.33
C PHE A 291 1.02 -17.38 0.02
N ASP A 292 0.00 -17.99 0.64
CA ASP A 292 0.04 -19.39 1.03
C ASP A 292 0.10 -20.33 -0.17
N ALA A 293 -0.43 -19.93 -1.32
CA ALA A 293 -0.29 -20.65 -2.59
C ALA A 293 1.05 -20.43 -3.31
N GLY A 294 1.97 -19.61 -2.76
CA GLY A 294 3.24 -19.24 -3.37
C GLY A 294 3.11 -18.39 -4.65
N LYS A 295 1.93 -17.83 -4.90
CA LYS A 295 1.64 -17.00 -6.09
C LYS A 295 1.97 -15.52 -5.89
N LEU A 296 2.09 -15.08 -4.66
CA LEU A 296 2.48 -13.74 -4.28
C LEU A 296 3.56 -13.82 -3.21
N ARG A 297 4.52 -12.91 -3.23
CA ARG A 297 5.59 -12.82 -2.23
C ARG A 297 5.89 -11.37 -1.89
N ILE A 298 6.25 -11.14 -0.64
CA ILE A 298 6.77 -9.87 -0.12
C ILE A 298 8.29 -9.90 -0.18
N HIS A 299 8.88 -8.74 -0.51
CA HIS A 299 10.33 -8.60 -0.66
C HIS A 299 10.82 -7.36 0.09
#